data_87c71f7264ef70f87c1c10ba233c20cf
#
_entry.id   87c71f7264ef70f87c1c10ba233c20cf
#
_cell.length_a   1.000
_cell.length_b   1.000
_cell.length_c   1.000
_cell.angle_alpha   90.00
_cell.angle_beta   90.00
_cell.angle_gamma   90.00
#
_symmetry.space_group_name_H-M   'P 1'
#
loop_
_entity.id
_entity.type
_entity.pdbx_description
1 polymer ?
#
loop_
_entity_poly.entity_id
_entity_poly.type
_entity_poly.pdbx_seq_one_letter_code
_entity_poly.pdbx_strand_id
1 'polypeptide(L)'
;MKRVLAVFFTIMFMLGTDTFLISPLLPTLQQVYHVSTELSGWMVSSYALGYAGFALIAGPISDGLNRKKLMVLGMSFFALSTFLCGMAPSFLWMLTFRFLAGVSAAFVSPQVWASIPLLIEKKQIVKAIGIATAGLSISQILGLPIGAYLATIHYTTPFFVIGILSALLVVLIYVVLPEIQPVHIGGSKTNILKRYKQLLTDSKVSLSYFAYFVFQTGNFAAFSFFGVWLSIQFGLQVHEIGTAMLVLGLGNLTGNIFGPRIVNKIGYNLSFYGGIVFTAVLYVLLPHVKNIIFVELLFFVLFFVTGILFVLMMGRLQNMSSIARGTGAALANASMYIGQMIGAAIAGMLFAASHNFILVGSFTALLYIGALFLFRKSEKLSEDSETGIAS
;
A
#
# COMPACT_ATOMS: atom_id res chain seq x y z
N MET A 1 5.13 -26.67 3.98
CA MET A 1 5.67 -25.34 4.30
C MET A 1 6.05 -24.54 3.06
N LYS A 2 7.06 -24.93 2.24
CA LYS A 2 7.48 -24.13 1.05
C LYS A 2 6.33 -23.80 0.11
N ARG A 3 5.39 -24.74 -0.17
CA ARG A 3 4.22 -24.52 -1.03
C ARG A 3 3.25 -23.47 -0.46
N VAL A 4 3.00 -23.49 0.84
CA VAL A 4 2.14 -22.50 1.52
C VAL A 4 2.74 -21.08 1.41
N LEU A 5 4.04 -20.95 1.66
CA LEU A 5 4.75 -19.68 1.55
C LEU A 5 4.76 -19.15 0.10
N ALA A 6 4.90 -20.03 -0.90
CA ALA A 6 4.79 -19.67 -2.31
C ALA A 6 3.38 -19.12 -2.64
N VAL A 7 2.32 -19.75 -2.12
CA VAL A 7 0.93 -19.25 -2.29
C VAL A 7 0.77 -17.86 -1.67
N PHE A 8 1.25 -17.66 -0.44
CA PHE A 8 1.16 -16.35 0.23
C PHE A 8 1.94 -15.27 -0.52
N PHE A 9 3.16 -15.58 -0.97
CA PHE A 9 3.94 -14.69 -1.83
C PHE A 9 3.16 -14.31 -3.10
N THR A 10 2.58 -15.30 -3.80
CA THR A 10 1.88 -15.08 -5.08
C THR A 10 0.59 -14.26 -4.86
N ILE A 11 -0.14 -14.50 -3.76
CA ILE A 11 -1.31 -13.68 -3.39
C ILE A 11 -0.88 -12.22 -3.25
N MET A 12 0.16 -11.94 -2.43
CA MET A 12 0.63 -10.58 -2.19
C MET A 12 1.21 -9.93 -3.45
N PHE A 13 1.86 -10.72 -4.31
CA PHE A 13 2.35 -10.28 -5.61
C PHE A 13 1.20 -9.87 -6.54
N MET A 14 0.13 -10.66 -6.66
CA MET A 14 -1.01 -10.34 -7.52
C MET A 14 -1.77 -9.09 -7.02
N LEU A 15 -2.07 -9.03 -5.72
CA LEU A 15 -2.73 -7.87 -5.13
C LEU A 15 -1.88 -6.59 -5.28
N GLY A 16 -0.57 -6.69 -5.06
CA GLY A 16 0.36 -5.58 -5.22
C GLY A 16 0.46 -5.12 -6.68
N THR A 17 0.57 -6.05 -7.63
CA THR A 17 0.64 -5.72 -9.06
C THR A 17 -0.60 -4.95 -9.50
N ASP A 18 -1.80 -5.41 -9.16
CA ASP A 18 -3.04 -4.71 -9.51
C ASP A 18 -3.15 -3.32 -8.85
N THR A 19 -2.71 -3.21 -7.59
CA THR A 19 -2.75 -1.95 -6.85
C THR A 19 -1.85 -0.89 -7.49
N PHE A 20 -0.63 -1.26 -7.88
CA PHE A 20 0.39 -0.31 -8.36
C PHE A 20 0.32 -0.05 -9.86
N LEU A 21 -0.24 -0.97 -10.64
CA LEU A 21 -0.28 -0.93 -12.10
C LEU A 21 -0.98 0.32 -12.68
N ILE A 22 -1.98 0.85 -11.97
CA ILE A 22 -2.76 1.98 -12.48
C ILE A 22 -1.89 3.22 -12.69
N SER A 23 -0.89 3.47 -11.84
CA SER A 23 -0.05 4.67 -11.97
C SER A 23 0.66 4.79 -13.34
N PRO A 24 1.39 3.80 -13.85
CA PRO A 24 1.97 3.86 -15.20
C PRO A 24 0.93 3.83 -16.33
N LEU A 25 -0.25 3.22 -16.10
CA LEU A 25 -1.32 3.17 -17.09
C LEU A 25 -2.20 4.43 -17.12
N LEU A 26 -2.11 5.28 -16.11
CA LEU A 26 -3.00 6.41 -15.94
C LEU A 26 -3.07 7.33 -17.17
N PRO A 27 -1.95 7.70 -17.83
CA PRO A 27 -1.98 8.51 -19.05
C PRO A 27 -2.79 7.85 -20.19
N THR A 28 -2.60 6.55 -20.38
CA THR A 28 -3.31 5.78 -21.42
C THR A 28 -4.81 5.69 -21.10
N LEU A 29 -5.16 5.40 -19.84
CA LEU A 29 -6.55 5.30 -19.42
C LEU A 29 -7.30 6.64 -19.49
N GLN A 30 -6.61 7.76 -19.24
CA GLN A 30 -7.16 9.12 -19.46
C GLN A 30 -7.60 9.31 -20.92
N GLN A 31 -6.75 8.92 -21.86
CA GLN A 31 -7.04 9.03 -23.30
C GLN A 31 -8.18 8.10 -23.71
N VAL A 32 -8.16 6.85 -23.26
CA VAL A 32 -9.18 5.84 -23.59
C VAL A 32 -10.57 6.23 -23.11
N TYR A 33 -10.68 6.72 -21.88
CA TYR A 33 -11.98 7.09 -21.29
C TYR A 33 -12.35 8.57 -21.52
N HIS A 34 -11.49 9.33 -22.20
CA HIS A 34 -11.69 10.77 -22.45
C HIS A 34 -12.00 11.56 -21.18
N VAL A 35 -11.29 11.25 -20.10
CA VAL A 35 -11.48 11.91 -18.80
C VAL A 35 -10.37 12.92 -18.52
N SER A 36 -10.72 13.97 -17.79
CA SER A 36 -9.77 14.98 -17.36
C SER A 36 -8.73 14.38 -16.40
N THR A 37 -7.57 15.01 -16.33
CA THR A 37 -6.51 14.63 -15.40
C THR A 37 -7.00 14.68 -13.95
N GLU A 38 -7.86 15.62 -13.62
CA GLU A 38 -8.51 15.76 -12.32
C GLU A 38 -9.30 14.49 -11.93
N LEU A 39 -10.11 13.98 -12.85
CA LEU A 39 -10.94 12.80 -12.59
C LEU A 39 -10.14 11.49 -12.61
N SER A 40 -9.01 11.45 -13.30
CA SER A 40 -8.24 10.22 -13.47
C SER A 40 -7.72 9.62 -12.16
N GLY A 41 -7.41 10.45 -11.16
CA GLY A 41 -7.00 10.02 -9.83
C GLY A 41 -8.02 9.09 -9.15
N TRP A 42 -9.31 9.19 -9.53
CA TRP A 42 -10.35 8.32 -9.00
C TRP A 42 -10.22 6.85 -9.41
N MET A 43 -9.45 6.53 -10.47
CA MET A 43 -9.15 5.13 -10.82
C MET A 43 -8.30 4.44 -9.75
N VAL A 44 -7.40 5.18 -9.09
CA VAL A 44 -6.63 4.71 -7.93
C VAL A 44 -7.49 4.78 -6.67
N SER A 45 -8.19 5.91 -6.47
CA SER A 45 -8.99 6.19 -5.27
C SER A 45 -10.13 5.20 -5.07
N SER A 46 -10.81 4.74 -6.14
CA SER A 46 -11.94 3.81 -6.04
C SER A 46 -11.52 2.44 -5.48
N TYR A 47 -10.38 1.90 -5.91
CA TYR A 47 -9.82 0.68 -5.32
C TYR A 47 -9.49 0.88 -3.83
N ALA A 48 -8.81 1.98 -3.52
CA ALA A 48 -8.44 2.30 -2.16
C ALA A 48 -9.66 2.52 -1.25
N LEU A 49 -10.72 3.14 -1.75
CA LEU A 49 -12.02 3.29 -1.07
C LEU A 49 -12.64 1.93 -0.75
N GLY A 50 -12.69 1.03 -1.74
CA GLY A 50 -13.20 -0.33 -1.56
C GLY A 50 -12.40 -1.08 -0.50
N TYR A 51 -11.09 -1.04 -0.59
CA TYR A 51 -10.22 -1.70 0.41
C TYR A 51 -10.39 -1.09 1.81
N ALA A 52 -10.31 0.24 1.95
CA ALA A 52 -10.39 0.93 3.24
C ALA A 52 -11.73 0.71 3.94
N GLY A 53 -12.83 0.81 3.20
CA GLY A 53 -14.18 0.63 3.75
C GLY A 53 -14.39 -0.76 4.32
N PHE A 54 -13.80 -1.78 3.71
CA PHE A 54 -14.00 -3.17 4.10
C PHE A 54 -12.87 -3.75 4.97
N ALA A 55 -11.66 -3.18 4.96
CA ALA A 55 -10.54 -3.66 5.78
C ALA A 55 -10.85 -3.69 7.29
N LEU A 56 -11.57 -2.68 7.78
CA LEU A 56 -11.97 -2.60 9.20
C LEU A 56 -13.02 -3.66 9.59
N ILE A 57 -13.80 -4.12 8.62
CA ILE A 57 -14.90 -5.07 8.82
C ILE A 57 -14.42 -6.51 8.52
N ALA A 58 -13.53 -6.67 7.56
CA ALA A 58 -13.04 -7.97 7.10
C ALA A 58 -12.33 -8.77 8.20
N GLY A 59 -11.54 -8.11 9.06
CA GLY A 59 -10.86 -8.75 10.20
C GLY A 59 -11.84 -9.48 11.12
N PRO A 60 -12.78 -8.77 11.71
CA PRO A 60 -13.78 -9.34 12.63
C PRO A 60 -14.70 -10.39 12.00
N ILE A 61 -15.11 -10.19 10.75
CA ILE A 61 -15.91 -11.20 10.03
C ILE A 61 -15.08 -12.48 9.85
N SER A 62 -13.79 -12.35 9.60
CA SER A 62 -12.89 -13.47 9.35
C SER A 62 -12.59 -14.32 10.58
N ASP A 63 -12.68 -13.74 11.79
CA ASP A 63 -12.36 -14.46 13.03
C ASP A 63 -13.29 -15.65 13.29
N GLY A 64 -14.54 -15.58 12.79
CA GLY A 64 -15.54 -16.65 12.87
C GLY A 64 -15.62 -17.60 11.68
N LEU A 65 -14.82 -17.37 10.63
CA LEU A 65 -14.89 -18.10 9.37
C LEU A 65 -13.59 -18.87 9.08
N ASN A 66 -13.71 -19.90 8.25
CA ASN A 66 -12.56 -20.61 7.71
C ASN A 66 -11.76 -19.69 6.78
N ARG A 67 -10.52 -19.39 7.17
CA ARG A 67 -9.65 -18.40 6.47
C ARG A 67 -9.33 -18.83 5.03
N LYS A 68 -9.18 -20.14 4.77
CA LYS A 68 -8.99 -20.67 3.41
C LYS A 68 -10.20 -20.36 2.54
N LYS A 69 -11.42 -20.64 3.03
CA LYS A 69 -12.66 -20.36 2.28
C LYS A 69 -12.78 -18.87 1.98
N LEU A 70 -12.43 -18.02 2.95
CA LEU A 70 -12.47 -16.58 2.78
C LEU A 70 -11.44 -16.09 1.74
N MET A 71 -10.21 -16.64 1.76
CA MET A 71 -9.21 -16.36 0.73
C MET A 71 -9.64 -16.82 -0.66
N VAL A 72 -10.23 -18.03 -0.79
CA VAL A 72 -10.76 -18.54 -2.06
C VAL A 72 -11.84 -17.62 -2.60
N LEU A 73 -12.84 -17.28 -1.76
CA LEU A 73 -13.95 -16.42 -2.17
C LEU A 73 -13.47 -15.00 -2.55
N GLY A 74 -12.68 -14.38 -1.67
CA GLY A 74 -12.15 -13.06 -1.92
C GLY A 74 -11.26 -12.98 -3.17
N MET A 75 -10.41 -14.01 -3.38
CA MET A 75 -9.55 -14.06 -4.57
C MET A 75 -10.34 -14.35 -5.85
N SER A 76 -11.46 -15.11 -5.78
CA SER A 76 -12.36 -15.30 -6.91
C SER A 76 -13.04 -14.00 -7.33
N PHE A 77 -13.55 -13.22 -6.36
CA PHE A 77 -14.13 -11.92 -6.64
C PHE A 77 -13.09 -10.91 -7.11
N PHE A 78 -11.86 -10.97 -6.58
CA PHE A 78 -10.76 -10.15 -7.05
C PHE A 78 -10.42 -10.45 -8.52
N ALA A 79 -10.27 -11.73 -8.86
CA ALA A 79 -10.02 -12.18 -10.23
C ALA A 79 -11.08 -11.69 -11.20
N LEU A 80 -12.37 -11.86 -10.83
CA LEU A 80 -13.50 -11.42 -11.64
C LEU A 80 -13.50 -9.89 -11.79
N SER A 81 -13.39 -9.15 -10.71
CA SER A 81 -13.41 -7.68 -10.72
C SER A 81 -12.26 -7.09 -11.54
N THR A 82 -11.05 -7.64 -11.38
CA THR A 82 -9.90 -7.20 -12.17
C THR A 82 -10.06 -7.56 -13.65
N PHE A 83 -10.55 -8.74 -13.96
CA PHE A 83 -10.87 -9.12 -15.34
C PHE A 83 -11.90 -8.16 -15.97
N LEU A 84 -12.96 -7.82 -15.24
CA LEU A 84 -13.99 -6.88 -15.66
C LEU A 84 -13.46 -5.45 -15.87
N CYS A 85 -12.38 -5.03 -15.18
CA CYS A 85 -11.68 -3.78 -15.50
C CYS A 85 -11.21 -3.74 -16.95
N GLY A 86 -10.75 -4.88 -17.50
CA GLY A 86 -10.39 -5.01 -18.91
C GLY A 86 -11.57 -4.94 -19.87
N MET A 87 -12.79 -5.14 -19.39
CA MET A 87 -14.04 -5.06 -20.18
C MET A 87 -14.85 -3.79 -19.91
N ALA A 88 -14.34 -2.86 -19.09
CA ALA A 88 -15.07 -1.69 -18.68
C ALA A 88 -15.43 -0.78 -19.87
N PRO A 89 -16.74 -0.61 -20.20
CA PRO A 89 -17.16 0.15 -21.38
C PRO A 89 -17.12 1.68 -21.15
N SER A 90 -16.96 2.11 -19.91
CA SER A 90 -16.91 3.53 -19.54
C SER A 90 -16.09 3.74 -18.26
N PHE A 91 -15.73 5.00 -18.03
CA PHE A 91 -15.02 5.41 -16.82
C PHE A 91 -15.74 4.98 -15.53
N LEU A 92 -17.06 5.14 -15.46
CA LEU A 92 -17.84 4.76 -14.27
C LEU A 92 -17.78 3.24 -14.00
N TRP A 93 -17.83 2.41 -15.04
CA TRP A 93 -17.66 0.96 -14.90
C TRP A 93 -16.25 0.60 -14.46
N MET A 94 -15.22 1.28 -14.98
CA MET A 94 -13.85 1.12 -14.51
C MET A 94 -13.75 1.42 -13.01
N LEU A 95 -14.32 2.54 -12.53
CA LEU A 95 -14.33 2.89 -11.11
C LEU A 95 -15.06 1.83 -10.27
N THR A 96 -16.20 1.34 -10.76
CA THR A 96 -17.00 0.31 -10.08
C THR A 96 -16.22 -1.00 -9.93
N PHE A 97 -15.59 -1.46 -11.00
CA PHE A 97 -14.81 -2.71 -10.96
C PHE A 97 -13.53 -2.55 -10.13
N ARG A 98 -12.88 -1.38 -10.16
CA ARG A 98 -11.76 -1.04 -9.27
C ARG A 98 -12.20 -1.06 -7.79
N PHE A 99 -13.35 -0.48 -7.47
CA PHE A 99 -13.91 -0.52 -6.12
C PHE A 99 -14.15 -1.98 -5.65
N LEU A 100 -14.77 -2.80 -6.49
CA LEU A 100 -15.03 -4.22 -6.17
C LEU A 100 -13.72 -5.03 -6.01
N ALA A 101 -12.71 -4.74 -6.83
CA ALA A 101 -11.39 -5.35 -6.67
C ALA A 101 -10.75 -4.97 -5.33
N GLY A 102 -10.87 -3.70 -4.92
CA GLY A 102 -10.42 -3.22 -3.61
C GLY A 102 -11.14 -3.89 -2.44
N VAL A 103 -12.47 -3.99 -2.50
CA VAL A 103 -13.27 -4.75 -1.51
C VAL A 103 -12.76 -6.19 -1.40
N SER A 104 -12.58 -6.85 -2.54
CA SER A 104 -12.12 -8.24 -2.58
C SER A 104 -10.74 -8.43 -1.98
N ALA A 105 -9.81 -7.52 -2.29
CA ALA A 105 -8.46 -7.52 -1.73
C ALA A 105 -8.45 -7.32 -0.20
N ALA A 106 -9.37 -6.52 0.33
CA ALA A 106 -9.53 -6.30 1.78
C ALA A 106 -9.92 -7.59 2.53
N PHE A 107 -10.59 -8.53 1.87
CA PHE A 107 -10.89 -9.84 2.45
C PHE A 107 -9.74 -10.84 2.31
N VAL A 108 -8.84 -10.69 1.33
CA VAL A 108 -7.75 -11.65 1.05
C VAL A 108 -6.49 -11.32 1.84
N SER A 109 -5.99 -10.09 1.72
CA SER A 109 -4.67 -9.73 2.27
C SER A 109 -4.55 -9.95 3.79
N PRO A 110 -5.51 -9.56 4.64
CA PRO A 110 -5.42 -9.80 6.09
C PRO A 110 -5.38 -11.28 6.44
N GLN A 111 -5.98 -12.15 5.61
CA GLN A 111 -5.99 -13.60 5.87
C GLN A 111 -4.62 -14.22 5.67
N VAL A 112 -3.81 -13.70 4.75
CA VAL A 112 -2.42 -14.13 4.57
C VAL A 112 -1.65 -13.92 5.88
N TRP A 113 -1.70 -12.70 6.43
CA TRP A 113 -0.99 -12.36 7.67
C TRP A 113 -1.48 -13.16 8.87
N ALA A 114 -2.79 -13.31 9.00
CA ALA A 114 -3.41 -14.01 10.10
C ALA A 114 -3.23 -15.54 10.03
N SER A 115 -2.96 -16.10 8.84
CA SER A 115 -2.75 -17.54 8.67
C SER A 115 -1.31 -17.98 8.91
N ILE A 116 -0.33 -17.07 8.77
CA ILE A 116 1.09 -17.39 8.97
C ILE A 116 1.34 -18.04 10.35
N PRO A 117 0.94 -17.42 11.49
CA PRO A 117 1.22 -18.01 12.80
C PRO A 117 0.44 -19.30 13.10
N LEU A 118 -0.59 -19.61 12.30
CA LEU A 118 -1.39 -20.85 12.44
C LEU A 118 -0.80 -22.02 11.64
N LEU A 119 -0.10 -21.73 10.52
CA LEU A 119 0.39 -22.74 9.59
C LEU A 119 1.91 -22.95 9.67
N ILE A 120 2.62 -22.02 10.29
CA ILE A 120 4.08 -21.97 10.27
C ILE A 120 4.62 -22.10 11.69
N GLU A 121 5.68 -22.88 11.86
CA GLU A 121 6.38 -23.04 13.14
C GLU A 121 6.88 -21.70 13.68
N LYS A 122 6.79 -21.51 15.02
CA LYS A 122 7.17 -20.26 15.70
C LYS A 122 8.54 -19.72 15.26
N LYS A 123 9.54 -20.59 15.10
CA LYS A 123 10.92 -20.24 14.67
C LYS A 123 10.98 -19.66 13.24
N GLN A 124 9.98 -19.89 12.41
CA GLN A 124 9.97 -19.52 10.99
C GLN A 124 8.95 -18.43 10.66
N ILE A 125 8.19 -17.94 11.63
CA ILE A 125 7.14 -16.91 11.42
C ILE A 125 7.73 -15.65 10.79
N VAL A 126 8.86 -15.13 11.31
CA VAL A 126 9.51 -13.93 10.80
C VAL A 126 9.93 -14.10 9.33
N LYS A 127 10.49 -15.27 9.00
CA LYS A 127 10.85 -15.61 7.62
C LYS A 127 9.62 -15.69 6.71
N ALA A 128 8.52 -16.26 7.20
CA ALA A 128 7.27 -16.38 6.45
C ALA A 128 6.64 -15.01 6.15
N ILE A 129 6.63 -14.11 7.14
CA ILE A 129 6.23 -12.71 6.98
C ILE A 129 7.11 -12.03 5.93
N GLY A 130 8.43 -12.19 6.02
CA GLY A 130 9.38 -11.64 5.05
C GLY A 130 9.11 -12.12 3.62
N ILE A 131 8.80 -13.41 3.41
CA ILE A 131 8.46 -13.95 2.09
C ILE A 131 7.13 -13.37 1.57
N ALA A 132 6.10 -13.26 2.40
CA ALA A 132 4.84 -12.66 1.99
C ALA A 132 5.00 -11.18 1.64
N THR A 133 5.76 -10.42 2.45
CA THR A 133 6.09 -8.99 2.17
C THR A 133 6.91 -8.85 0.89
N ALA A 134 7.84 -9.78 0.63
CA ALA A 134 8.61 -9.78 -0.61
C ALA A 134 7.69 -9.87 -1.85
N GLY A 135 6.53 -10.52 -1.76
CA GLY A 135 5.53 -10.51 -2.83
C GLY A 135 5.10 -9.09 -3.22
N LEU A 136 4.84 -8.21 -2.24
CA LEU A 136 4.51 -6.81 -2.50
C LEU A 136 5.68 -6.03 -3.10
N SER A 137 6.88 -6.22 -2.60
CA SER A 137 8.06 -5.52 -3.13
C SER A 137 8.39 -5.98 -4.56
N ILE A 138 8.31 -7.28 -4.82
CA ILE A 138 8.54 -7.84 -6.15
C ILE A 138 7.44 -7.42 -7.14
N SER A 139 6.20 -7.18 -6.68
CA SER A 139 5.15 -6.62 -7.54
C SER A 139 5.48 -5.20 -8.04
N GLN A 140 6.16 -4.40 -7.23
CA GLN A 140 6.66 -3.09 -7.68
C GLN A 140 7.83 -3.22 -8.67
N ILE A 141 8.72 -4.20 -8.47
CA ILE A 141 9.90 -4.39 -9.32
C ILE A 141 9.55 -5.04 -10.66
N LEU A 142 8.73 -6.09 -10.65
CA LEU A 142 8.40 -6.88 -11.83
C LEU A 142 6.97 -6.65 -12.32
N GLY A 143 6.01 -6.52 -11.41
CA GLY A 143 4.59 -6.37 -11.75
C GLY A 143 4.32 -5.09 -12.54
N LEU A 144 4.91 -3.96 -12.12
CA LEU A 144 4.77 -2.67 -12.80
C LEU A 144 5.31 -2.72 -14.24
N PRO A 145 6.60 -3.08 -14.50
CA PRO A 145 7.13 -3.13 -15.86
C PRO A 145 6.41 -4.16 -16.74
N ILE A 146 6.14 -5.36 -16.20
CA ILE A 146 5.43 -6.40 -16.95
C ILE A 146 4.03 -5.92 -17.33
N GLY A 147 3.29 -5.33 -16.39
CA GLY A 147 1.96 -4.80 -16.67
C GLY A 147 1.99 -3.64 -17.67
N ALA A 148 2.95 -2.74 -17.54
CA ALA A 148 3.15 -1.64 -18.48
C ALA A 148 3.52 -2.14 -19.89
N TYR A 149 4.35 -3.19 -19.99
CA TYR A 149 4.68 -3.83 -21.26
C TYR A 149 3.46 -4.54 -21.88
N LEU A 150 2.68 -5.25 -21.10
CA LEU A 150 1.44 -5.86 -21.57
C LEU A 150 0.45 -4.82 -22.11
N ALA A 151 0.43 -3.62 -21.52
CA ALA A 151 -0.42 -2.52 -21.97
C ALA A 151 0.00 -1.96 -23.35
N THR A 152 1.21 -2.22 -23.85
CA THR A 152 1.61 -1.85 -25.22
C THR A 152 0.88 -2.68 -26.28
N ILE A 153 0.47 -3.91 -25.94
CA ILE A 153 -0.35 -4.76 -26.84
C ILE A 153 -1.76 -4.19 -26.92
N HIS A 154 -2.39 -4.02 -25.79
CA HIS A 154 -3.65 -3.33 -25.60
C HIS A 154 -3.79 -2.92 -24.12
N TYR A 155 -4.38 -1.75 -23.84
CA TYR A 155 -4.52 -1.23 -22.47
C TYR A 155 -5.30 -2.17 -21.52
N THR A 156 -6.13 -3.07 -22.05
CA THR A 156 -6.90 -4.06 -21.28
C THR A 156 -6.11 -5.31 -20.95
N THR A 157 -5.05 -5.62 -21.71
CA THR A 157 -4.27 -6.86 -21.59
C THR A 157 -3.77 -7.11 -20.15
N PRO A 158 -3.22 -6.13 -19.43
CA PRO A 158 -2.76 -6.36 -18.06
C PRO A 158 -3.89 -6.80 -17.12
N PHE A 159 -5.09 -6.23 -17.26
CA PHE A 159 -6.24 -6.59 -16.44
C PHE A 159 -6.71 -8.03 -16.71
N PHE A 160 -6.73 -8.44 -17.97
CA PHE A 160 -7.06 -9.83 -18.34
C PHE A 160 -6.01 -10.80 -17.80
N VAL A 161 -4.73 -10.50 -17.97
CA VAL A 161 -3.64 -11.37 -17.49
C VAL A 161 -3.69 -11.50 -15.97
N ILE A 162 -3.82 -10.39 -15.22
CA ILE A 162 -3.92 -10.42 -13.75
C ILE A 162 -5.18 -11.18 -13.34
N GLY A 163 -6.33 -10.94 -13.99
CA GLY A 163 -7.58 -11.62 -13.70
C GLY A 163 -7.48 -13.14 -13.90
N ILE A 164 -6.92 -13.59 -15.03
CA ILE A 164 -6.74 -15.02 -15.33
C ILE A 164 -5.73 -15.66 -14.35
N LEU A 165 -4.58 -15.04 -14.13
CA LEU A 165 -3.58 -15.55 -13.17
C LEU A 165 -4.13 -15.61 -11.75
N SER A 166 -4.97 -14.63 -11.37
CA SER A 166 -5.67 -14.64 -10.08
C SER A 166 -6.70 -15.77 -9.99
N ALA A 167 -7.41 -16.07 -11.07
CA ALA A 167 -8.32 -17.22 -11.13
C ALA A 167 -7.56 -18.56 -11.01
N LEU A 168 -6.41 -18.70 -11.66
CA LEU A 168 -5.52 -19.86 -11.46
C LEU A 168 -5.01 -19.96 -10.03
N LEU A 169 -4.71 -18.82 -9.43
CA LEU A 169 -4.27 -18.76 -8.02
C LEU A 169 -5.39 -19.21 -7.07
N VAL A 170 -6.67 -18.98 -7.37
CA VAL A 170 -7.81 -19.54 -6.60
C VAL A 170 -7.71 -21.06 -6.54
N VAL A 171 -7.46 -21.72 -7.67
CA VAL A 171 -7.27 -23.18 -7.71
C VAL A 171 -6.06 -23.58 -6.86
N LEU A 172 -4.96 -22.85 -6.96
CA LEU A 172 -3.76 -23.13 -6.18
C LEU A 172 -4.01 -22.96 -4.67
N ILE A 173 -4.72 -21.92 -4.25
CA ILE A 173 -5.13 -21.70 -2.85
C ILE A 173 -5.98 -22.90 -2.37
N TYR A 174 -6.96 -23.31 -3.18
CA TYR A 174 -7.86 -24.41 -2.84
C TYR A 174 -7.13 -25.75 -2.67
N VAL A 175 -6.17 -26.05 -3.55
CA VAL A 175 -5.43 -27.32 -3.53
C VAL A 175 -4.32 -27.33 -2.48
N VAL A 176 -3.59 -26.22 -2.33
CA VAL A 176 -2.35 -26.20 -1.53
C VAL A 176 -2.58 -25.85 -0.06
N LEU A 177 -3.51 -24.91 0.23
CA LEU A 177 -3.73 -24.52 1.61
C LEU A 177 -4.56 -25.56 2.36
N PRO A 178 -4.19 -25.94 3.58
CA PRO A 178 -5.03 -26.75 4.44
C PRO A 178 -6.26 -25.96 4.91
N GLU A 179 -7.25 -26.65 5.45
CA GLU A 179 -8.35 -26.00 6.15
C GLU A 179 -7.84 -25.25 7.37
N ILE A 180 -8.15 -23.96 7.44
CA ILE A 180 -7.72 -23.09 8.53
C ILE A 180 -8.96 -22.73 9.34
N GLN A 181 -9.25 -23.58 10.33
CA GLN A 181 -10.41 -23.41 11.20
C GLN A 181 -10.32 -22.12 12.00
N PRO A 182 -11.45 -21.47 12.28
CA PRO A 182 -11.48 -20.31 13.17
C PRO A 182 -10.94 -20.71 14.54
N VAL A 183 -10.02 -19.92 15.07
CA VAL A 183 -9.56 -20.08 16.44
C VAL A 183 -10.67 -19.52 17.33
N HIS A 184 -11.46 -20.41 17.92
CA HIS A 184 -12.40 -20.03 18.98
C HIS A 184 -11.56 -19.61 20.20
N ILE A 185 -11.10 -18.37 20.21
CA ILE A 185 -10.61 -17.78 21.45
C ILE A 185 -11.85 -17.60 22.31
N GLY A 186 -12.04 -18.52 23.26
CA GLY A 186 -13.10 -18.48 24.28
C GLY A 186 -12.98 -17.19 25.07
N GLY A 187 -13.63 -16.15 24.61
CA GLY A 187 -13.65 -14.84 25.21
C GLY A 187 -14.75 -14.03 24.53
N SER A 188 -15.65 -13.52 25.35
CA SER A 188 -16.72 -12.58 25.04
C SER A 188 -16.62 -11.97 23.63
N LYS A 189 -17.71 -11.98 22.88
CA LYS A 189 -17.92 -11.18 21.64
C LYS A 189 -17.71 -9.70 22.00
N THR A 190 -16.45 -9.33 22.23
CA THR A 190 -16.12 -7.92 22.47
C THR A 190 -16.46 -7.17 21.21
N ASN A 191 -17.37 -6.22 21.33
CA ASN A 191 -17.84 -5.38 20.26
C ASN A 191 -16.62 -4.76 19.55
N ILE A 192 -16.50 -5.01 18.26
CA ILE A 192 -15.39 -4.56 17.40
C ILE A 192 -15.18 -3.06 17.56
N LEU A 193 -16.27 -2.29 17.56
CA LEU A 193 -16.23 -0.85 17.82
C LEU A 193 -15.56 -0.52 19.15
N LYS A 194 -15.79 -1.34 20.19
CA LYS A 194 -15.20 -1.12 21.51
C LYS A 194 -13.67 -1.29 21.48
N ARG A 195 -13.15 -2.26 20.70
CA ARG A 195 -11.70 -2.45 20.52
C ARG A 195 -11.03 -1.26 19.81
N TYR A 196 -11.65 -0.77 18.72
CA TYR A 196 -11.16 0.43 18.03
C TYR A 196 -11.26 1.67 18.91
N LYS A 197 -12.39 1.84 19.63
CA LYS A 197 -12.57 2.94 20.57
C LYS A 197 -11.50 2.93 21.65
N GLN A 198 -11.22 1.78 22.27
CA GLN A 198 -10.16 1.65 23.26
C GLN A 198 -8.79 2.03 22.73
N LEU A 199 -8.46 1.60 21.49
CA LEU A 199 -7.19 1.92 20.87
C LEU A 199 -7.08 3.43 20.54
N LEU A 200 -8.16 4.04 20.06
CA LEU A 200 -8.19 5.45 19.66
C LEU A 200 -8.45 6.42 20.83
N THR A 201 -8.84 5.94 22.01
CA THR A 201 -9.01 6.78 23.19
C THR A 201 -7.65 7.25 23.74
N ASP A 202 -6.59 6.48 23.54
CA ASP A 202 -5.24 6.91 23.85
C ASP A 202 -4.79 7.95 22.83
N SER A 203 -4.60 9.19 23.27
CA SER A 203 -4.21 10.32 22.42
C SER A 203 -2.89 10.09 21.70
N LYS A 204 -1.92 9.41 22.34
CA LYS A 204 -0.63 9.05 21.76
C LYS A 204 -0.80 8.08 20.60
N VAL A 205 -1.61 7.05 20.79
CA VAL A 205 -1.91 6.04 19.78
C VAL A 205 -2.66 6.66 18.61
N SER A 206 -3.74 7.37 18.89
CA SER A 206 -4.57 8.06 17.89
C SER A 206 -3.74 9.02 17.04
N LEU A 207 -2.88 9.82 17.67
CA LEU A 207 -2.01 10.77 16.98
C LEU A 207 -0.97 10.09 16.08
N SER A 208 -0.43 8.94 16.50
CA SER A 208 0.52 8.16 15.69
C SER A 208 -0.14 7.56 14.44
N TYR A 209 -1.37 7.01 14.56
CA TYR A 209 -2.12 6.52 13.40
C TYR A 209 -2.54 7.66 12.46
N PHE A 210 -2.90 8.82 13.01
CA PHE A 210 -3.20 9.99 12.21
C PHE A 210 -1.94 10.53 11.49
N ALA A 211 -0.79 10.55 12.15
CA ALA A 211 0.49 10.91 11.53
C ALA A 211 0.84 9.97 10.37
N TYR A 212 0.64 8.66 10.57
CA TYR A 212 0.83 7.66 9.53
C TYR A 212 -0.13 7.84 8.35
N PHE A 213 -1.40 8.12 8.62
CA PHE A 213 -2.39 8.45 7.60
C PHE A 213 -1.96 9.67 6.78
N VAL A 214 -1.52 10.77 7.42
CA VAL A 214 -1.05 11.99 6.75
C VAL A 214 0.18 11.70 5.88
N PHE A 215 1.14 10.93 6.40
CA PHE A 215 2.31 10.50 5.62
C PHE A 215 1.92 9.70 4.38
N GLN A 216 1.02 8.72 4.54
CA GLN A 216 0.59 7.87 3.43
C GLN A 216 -0.24 8.63 2.40
N THR A 217 -1.02 9.65 2.82
CA THR A 217 -1.73 10.54 1.90
C THR A 217 -0.75 11.23 0.94
N GLY A 218 0.35 11.78 1.46
CA GLY A 218 1.40 12.36 0.63
C GLY A 218 2.10 11.34 -0.27
N ASN A 219 2.49 10.20 0.31
CA ASN A 219 3.17 9.13 -0.41
C ASN A 219 2.38 8.66 -1.64
N PHE A 220 1.09 8.39 -1.47
CA PHE A 220 0.24 7.92 -2.57
C PHE A 220 -0.23 9.03 -3.49
N ALA A 221 -0.29 10.30 -3.05
CA ALA A 221 -0.51 11.43 -3.93
C ALA A 221 0.59 11.49 -5.00
N ALA A 222 1.86 11.47 -4.57
CA ALA A 222 3.01 11.47 -5.48
C ALA A 222 3.04 10.22 -6.37
N PHE A 223 2.96 9.03 -5.76
CA PHE A 223 3.05 7.75 -6.49
C PHE A 223 2.01 7.64 -7.59
N SER A 224 0.77 8.06 -7.35
CA SER A 224 -0.33 7.92 -8.32
C SER A 224 -0.11 8.71 -9.59
N PHE A 225 0.59 9.84 -9.52
CA PHE A 225 0.81 10.76 -10.65
C PHE A 225 2.22 10.72 -11.24
N PHE A 226 3.12 9.87 -10.78
CA PHE A 226 4.43 9.68 -11.42
C PHE A 226 4.29 9.30 -12.89
N GLY A 227 3.38 8.38 -13.23
CA GLY A 227 3.17 7.98 -14.62
C GLY A 227 2.73 9.13 -15.53
N VAL A 228 1.77 9.95 -15.07
CA VAL A 228 1.29 11.13 -15.81
C VAL A 228 2.41 12.16 -15.97
N TRP A 229 3.16 12.43 -14.90
CA TRP A 229 4.28 13.36 -14.93
C TRP A 229 5.39 12.91 -15.90
N LEU A 230 5.79 11.64 -15.82
CA LEU A 230 6.82 11.09 -16.73
C LEU A 230 6.38 11.15 -18.19
N SER A 231 5.11 10.87 -18.48
CA SER A 231 4.54 10.98 -19.82
C SER A 231 4.58 12.42 -20.35
N ILE A 232 4.16 13.40 -19.55
CA ILE A 232 4.08 14.80 -19.98
C ILE A 232 5.47 15.45 -20.04
N GLN A 233 6.29 15.25 -19.00
CA GLN A 233 7.59 15.92 -18.87
C GLN A 233 8.67 15.36 -19.80
N PHE A 234 8.66 14.04 -20.03
CA PHE A 234 9.71 13.33 -20.76
C PHE A 234 9.20 12.64 -22.03
N GLY A 235 7.89 12.68 -22.31
CA GLY A 235 7.29 12.03 -23.48
C GLY A 235 7.32 10.51 -23.43
N LEU A 236 7.48 9.90 -22.25
CA LEU A 236 7.64 8.46 -22.11
C LEU A 236 6.36 7.69 -22.44
N GLN A 237 6.55 6.60 -23.16
CA GLN A 237 5.50 5.62 -23.43
C GLN A 237 5.23 4.74 -22.19
N VAL A 238 4.08 4.06 -22.16
CA VAL A 238 3.65 3.28 -20.99
C VAL A 238 4.67 2.25 -20.50
N HIS A 239 5.38 1.57 -21.41
CA HIS A 239 6.40 0.59 -21.05
C HIS A 239 7.68 1.24 -20.49
N GLU A 240 8.05 2.41 -20.99
CA GLU A 240 9.18 3.19 -20.48
C GLU A 240 8.88 3.74 -19.09
N ILE A 241 7.65 4.20 -18.86
CA ILE A 241 7.16 4.61 -17.52
C ILE A 241 7.25 3.43 -16.54
N GLY A 242 6.78 2.25 -16.96
CA GLY A 242 6.87 1.04 -16.13
C GLY A 242 8.31 0.68 -15.78
N THR A 243 9.24 0.83 -16.74
CA THR A 243 10.66 0.58 -16.51
C THR A 243 11.28 1.62 -15.58
N ALA A 244 10.99 2.91 -15.76
CA ALA A 244 11.45 3.96 -14.86
C ALA A 244 10.91 3.75 -13.43
N MET A 245 9.67 3.29 -13.29
CA MET A 245 9.06 3.01 -11.99
C MET A 245 9.58 1.71 -11.33
N LEU A 246 10.23 0.79 -12.07
CA LEU A 246 10.92 -0.37 -11.48
C LEU A 246 11.93 0.07 -10.41
N VAL A 247 12.61 1.18 -10.67
CA VAL A 247 13.64 1.72 -9.77
C VAL A 247 13.05 2.08 -8.40
N LEU A 248 11.78 2.50 -8.33
CA LEU A 248 11.06 2.72 -7.07
C LEU A 248 10.98 1.43 -6.23
N GLY A 249 10.61 0.33 -6.89
CA GLY A 249 10.53 -0.99 -6.24
C GLY A 249 11.88 -1.47 -5.74
N LEU A 250 12.95 -1.29 -6.51
CA LEU A 250 14.32 -1.60 -6.11
C LEU A 250 14.76 -0.77 -4.91
N GLY A 251 14.49 0.54 -4.93
CA GLY A 251 14.74 1.43 -3.78
C GLY A 251 14.01 0.95 -2.54
N ASN A 252 12.71 0.70 -2.64
CA ASN A 252 11.88 0.23 -1.52
C ASN A 252 12.40 -1.10 -0.93
N LEU A 253 12.67 -2.09 -1.77
CA LEU A 253 13.17 -3.40 -1.34
C LEU A 253 14.53 -3.27 -0.64
N THR A 254 15.47 -2.54 -1.23
CA THR A 254 16.80 -2.35 -0.65
C THR A 254 16.73 -1.54 0.65
N GLY A 255 15.87 -0.53 0.73
CA GLY A 255 15.58 0.22 1.96
C GLY A 255 15.03 -0.66 3.07
N ASN A 256 14.09 -1.54 2.77
CA ASN A 256 13.55 -2.51 3.74
C ASN A 256 14.61 -3.50 4.24
N ILE A 257 15.50 -3.98 3.37
CA ILE A 257 16.55 -4.97 3.72
C ILE A 257 17.69 -4.34 4.52
N PHE A 258 18.19 -3.20 4.07
CA PHE A 258 19.36 -2.54 4.65
C PHE A 258 18.99 -1.55 5.76
N GLY A 259 17.74 -1.12 5.82
CA GLY A 259 17.23 -0.15 6.79
C GLY A 259 17.61 -0.46 8.24
N PRO A 260 17.39 -1.68 8.77
CA PRO A 260 17.76 -2.00 10.14
C PRO A 260 19.26 -1.81 10.44
N ARG A 261 20.15 -2.11 9.47
CA ARG A 261 21.59 -1.89 9.63
C ARG A 261 21.94 -0.40 9.68
N ILE A 262 21.26 0.40 8.85
CA ILE A 262 21.47 1.86 8.80
C ILE A 262 20.97 2.48 10.09
N VAL A 263 19.78 2.14 10.55
CA VAL A 263 19.19 2.62 11.79
C VAL A 263 20.07 2.29 12.99
N ASN A 264 20.64 1.09 13.05
CA ASN A 264 21.57 0.70 14.11
C ASN A 264 22.88 1.53 14.09
N LYS A 265 23.31 2.01 12.90
CA LYS A 265 24.54 2.76 12.74
C LYS A 265 24.39 4.27 13.02
N ILE A 266 23.32 4.88 12.51
CA ILE A 266 23.11 6.34 12.58
C ILE A 266 22.06 6.75 13.62
N GLY A 267 21.39 5.78 14.25
CA GLY A 267 20.39 5.99 15.29
C GLY A 267 18.96 6.16 14.75
N TYR A 268 17.99 5.90 15.63
CA TYR A 268 16.56 5.94 15.30
C TYR A 268 16.10 7.35 14.88
N ASN A 269 16.44 8.37 15.68
CA ASN A 269 15.93 9.73 15.47
C ASN A 269 16.40 10.33 14.15
N LEU A 270 17.66 10.15 13.79
CA LEU A 270 18.20 10.65 12.52
C LEU A 270 17.59 9.87 11.35
N SER A 271 17.45 8.53 11.46
CA SER A 271 16.85 7.72 10.42
C SER A 271 15.37 8.05 10.21
N PHE A 272 14.61 8.27 11.28
CA PHE A 272 13.18 8.52 11.22
C PHE A 272 12.85 9.97 10.85
N TYR A 273 13.23 10.92 11.71
CA TYR A 273 12.90 12.34 11.50
C TYR A 273 13.72 12.95 10.37
N GLY A 274 15.02 12.65 10.31
CA GLY A 274 15.90 13.09 9.21
C GLY A 274 15.48 12.49 7.88
N GLY A 275 15.08 11.23 7.86
CA GLY A 275 14.53 10.57 6.67
C GLY A 275 13.25 11.23 6.14
N ILE A 276 12.32 11.61 7.02
CA ILE A 276 11.09 12.34 6.60
C ILE A 276 11.44 13.71 6.00
N VAL A 277 12.33 14.47 6.63
CA VAL A 277 12.77 15.78 6.11
C VAL A 277 13.48 15.61 4.77
N PHE A 278 14.40 14.66 4.69
CA PHE A 278 15.16 14.39 3.47
C PHE A 278 14.25 14.04 2.30
N THR A 279 13.28 13.13 2.49
CA THR A 279 12.32 12.78 1.44
C THR A 279 11.41 13.95 1.07
N ALA A 280 10.99 14.78 2.04
CA ALA A 280 10.21 15.98 1.76
C ALA A 280 11.00 16.96 0.85
N VAL A 281 12.29 17.18 1.13
CA VAL A 281 13.17 18.00 0.28
C VAL A 281 13.28 17.40 -1.14
N LEU A 282 13.47 16.10 -1.24
CA LEU A 282 13.55 15.44 -2.56
C LEU A 282 12.26 15.60 -3.37
N TYR A 283 11.06 15.55 -2.74
CA TYR A 283 9.80 15.79 -3.46
C TYR A 283 9.66 17.22 -3.98
N VAL A 284 10.24 18.22 -3.30
CA VAL A 284 10.29 19.61 -3.80
C VAL A 284 11.27 19.74 -4.96
N LEU A 285 12.41 19.06 -4.90
CA LEU A 285 13.45 19.14 -5.95
C LEU A 285 13.10 18.36 -7.21
N LEU A 286 12.41 17.23 -7.08
CA LEU A 286 12.12 16.29 -8.15
C LEU A 286 11.50 16.92 -9.41
N PRO A 287 10.51 17.83 -9.33
CA PRO A 287 9.90 18.45 -10.51
C PRO A 287 10.84 19.34 -11.34
N HIS A 288 11.95 19.77 -10.76
CA HIS A 288 12.92 20.66 -11.40
C HIS A 288 13.99 19.90 -12.21
N VAL A 289 14.04 18.58 -12.05
CA VAL A 289 15.01 17.74 -12.77
C VAL A 289 14.54 17.48 -14.19
N LYS A 290 15.39 17.82 -15.15
CA LYS A 290 15.09 17.73 -16.60
C LYS A 290 15.69 16.48 -17.27
N ASN A 291 16.53 15.72 -16.58
CA ASN A 291 17.17 14.53 -17.12
C ASN A 291 16.56 13.28 -16.47
N ILE A 292 16.06 12.35 -17.29
CA ILE A 292 15.38 11.14 -16.83
C ILE A 292 16.27 10.26 -15.95
N ILE A 293 17.56 10.14 -16.25
CA ILE A 293 18.49 9.32 -15.46
C ILE A 293 18.61 9.85 -14.04
N PHE A 294 18.66 11.18 -13.87
CA PHE A 294 18.67 11.79 -12.54
C PHE A 294 17.33 11.63 -11.83
N VAL A 295 16.20 11.64 -12.55
CA VAL A 295 14.88 11.33 -11.97
C VAL A 295 14.84 9.91 -11.44
N GLU A 296 15.31 8.93 -12.22
CA GLU A 296 15.39 7.53 -11.79
C GLU A 296 16.30 7.35 -10.57
N LEU A 297 17.45 8.03 -10.55
CA LEU A 297 18.31 8.02 -9.37
C LEU A 297 17.61 8.60 -8.12
N LEU A 298 16.91 9.73 -8.28
CA LEU A 298 16.12 10.31 -7.21
C LEU A 298 14.97 9.39 -6.78
N PHE A 299 14.30 8.72 -7.69
CA PHE A 299 13.30 7.71 -7.40
C PHE A 299 13.89 6.58 -6.55
N PHE A 300 15.05 6.06 -6.92
CA PHE A 300 15.72 5.05 -6.10
C PHE A 300 15.99 5.54 -4.69
N VAL A 301 16.63 6.69 -4.54
CA VAL A 301 16.98 7.28 -3.23
C VAL A 301 15.72 7.56 -2.40
N LEU A 302 14.70 8.13 -3.02
CA LEU A 302 13.43 8.47 -2.40
C LEU A 302 12.74 7.23 -1.82
N PHE A 303 12.63 6.18 -2.63
CA PHE A 303 11.97 4.94 -2.20
C PHE A 303 12.86 4.08 -1.30
N PHE A 304 14.17 4.19 -1.40
CA PHE A 304 15.11 3.60 -0.44
C PHE A 304 14.85 4.15 0.98
N VAL A 305 14.78 5.47 1.12
CA VAL A 305 14.50 6.11 2.41
C VAL A 305 13.06 5.83 2.85
N THR A 306 12.09 5.88 1.95
CA THR A 306 10.68 5.54 2.24
C THR A 306 10.54 4.09 2.72
N GLY A 307 11.31 3.15 2.16
CA GLY A 307 11.36 1.76 2.64
C GLY A 307 11.85 1.66 4.08
N ILE A 308 12.90 2.39 4.45
CA ILE A 308 13.37 2.47 5.85
C ILE A 308 12.28 3.06 6.75
N LEU A 309 11.67 4.17 6.33
CA LEU A 309 10.62 4.86 7.08
C LEU A 309 9.40 3.95 7.29
N PHE A 310 9.01 3.17 6.29
CA PHE A 310 7.89 2.24 6.40
C PHE A 310 8.11 1.20 7.50
N VAL A 311 9.31 0.59 7.56
CA VAL A 311 9.67 -0.38 8.61
C VAL A 311 9.62 0.28 10.00
N LEU A 312 10.16 1.48 10.13
CA LEU A 312 10.18 2.22 11.40
C LEU A 312 8.77 2.63 11.86
N MET A 313 7.93 3.12 10.93
CA MET A 313 6.54 3.48 11.21
C MET A 313 5.73 2.24 11.64
N MET A 314 5.84 1.13 10.90
CA MET A 314 5.15 -0.11 11.24
C MET A 314 5.59 -0.66 12.60
N GLY A 315 6.89 -0.65 12.89
CA GLY A 315 7.43 -1.03 14.19
C GLY A 315 6.85 -0.17 15.32
N ARG A 316 6.81 1.15 15.14
CA ARG A 316 6.22 2.09 16.11
C ARG A 316 4.73 1.80 16.37
N LEU A 317 3.93 1.67 15.31
CA LEU A 317 2.49 1.43 15.43
C LEU A 317 2.17 0.07 16.07
N GLN A 318 2.93 -0.98 15.75
CA GLN A 318 2.76 -2.31 16.33
C GLN A 318 3.12 -2.36 17.82
N ASN A 319 4.15 -1.62 18.24
CA ASN A 319 4.55 -1.57 19.65
C ASN A 319 3.51 -0.83 20.54
N MET A 320 2.79 0.15 19.95
CA MET A 320 1.74 0.88 20.68
C MET A 320 0.45 0.05 20.89
N SER A 321 0.25 -1.01 20.13
CA SER A 321 -0.97 -1.83 20.17
C SER A 321 -0.74 -3.21 20.80
N SER A 322 0.01 -3.29 21.91
CA SER A 322 0.39 -4.55 22.57
C SER A 322 -0.80 -5.46 22.94
N ILE A 323 -1.94 -4.88 23.28
CA ILE A 323 -3.16 -5.60 23.72
C ILE A 323 -4.00 -6.09 22.53
N ALA A 324 -3.91 -5.43 21.35
CA ALA A 324 -4.78 -5.71 20.20
C ALA A 324 -4.01 -5.63 18.87
N ARG A 325 -2.94 -6.40 18.72
CA ARG A 325 -2.05 -6.37 17.53
C ARG A 325 -2.80 -6.48 16.19
N GLY A 326 -3.82 -7.35 16.12
CA GLY A 326 -4.65 -7.50 14.92
C GLY A 326 -5.48 -6.25 14.61
N THR A 327 -6.07 -5.61 15.64
CA THR A 327 -6.83 -4.36 15.49
C THR A 327 -5.91 -3.22 15.07
N GLY A 328 -4.70 -3.13 15.64
CA GLY A 328 -3.69 -2.15 15.24
C GLY A 328 -3.24 -2.30 13.80
N ALA A 329 -2.96 -3.53 13.35
CA ALA A 329 -2.60 -3.80 11.96
C ALA A 329 -3.74 -3.46 10.98
N ALA A 330 -4.99 -3.78 11.32
CA ALA A 330 -6.17 -3.43 10.54
C ALA A 330 -6.34 -1.90 10.43
N LEU A 331 -6.14 -1.17 11.54
CA LEU A 331 -6.20 0.28 11.56
C LEU A 331 -5.07 0.92 10.72
N ALA A 332 -3.85 0.37 10.79
CA ALA A 332 -2.74 0.84 9.95
C ALA A 332 -3.04 0.65 8.46
N ASN A 333 -3.56 -0.52 8.06
CA ASN A 333 -3.97 -0.77 6.68
C ASN A 333 -5.11 0.18 6.25
N ALA A 334 -6.14 0.35 7.08
CA ALA A 334 -7.23 1.28 6.79
C ALA A 334 -6.71 2.72 6.64
N SER A 335 -5.83 3.19 7.53
CA SER A 335 -5.19 4.50 7.45
C SER A 335 -4.40 4.67 6.15
N MET A 336 -3.65 3.65 5.74
CA MET A 336 -2.88 3.66 4.49
C MET A 336 -3.80 3.79 3.28
N TYR A 337 -4.85 2.98 3.18
CA TYR A 337 -5.75 3.01 2.02
C TYR A 337 -6.68 4.23 2.00
N ILE A 338 -7.11 4.75 3.16
CA ILE A 338 -7.80 6.05 3.23
C ILE A 338 -6.85 7.16 2.74
N GLY A 339 -5.59 7.12 3.17
CA GLY A 339 -4.55 8.03 2.68
C GLY A 339 -4.36 7.93 1.16
N GLN A 340 -4.30 6.72 0.61
CA GLN A 340 -4.21 6.49 -0.84
C GLN A 340 -5.42 7.05 -1.58
N MET A 341 -6.63 6.82 -1.08
CA MET A 341 -7.87 7.32 -1.67
C MET A 341 -7.85 8.86 -1.77
N ILE A 342 -7.58 9.53 -0.66
CA ILE A 342 -7.59 10.99 -0.57
C ILE A 342 -6.40 11.56 -1.36
N GLY A 343 -5.22 10.97 -1.20
CA GLY A 343 -3.99 11.42 -1.86
C GLY A 343 -4.10 11.38 -3.38
N ALA A 344 -4.58 10.28 -3.96
CA ALA A 344 -4.73 10.15 -5.41
C ALA A 344 -5.78 11.11 -5.98
N ALA A 345 -6.91 11.32 -5.26
CA ALA A 345 -7.95 12.27 -5.69
C ALA A 345 -7.42 13.72 -5.67
N ILE A 346 -6.77 14.14 -4.58
CA ILE A 346 -6.19 15.49 -4.47
C ILE A 346 -5.07 15.69 -5.49
N ALA A 347 -4.21 14.70 -5.70
CA ALA A 347 -3.13 14.78 -6.67
C ALA A 347 -3.66 15.01 -8.10
N GLY A 348 -4.80 14.43 -8.45
CA GLY A 348 -5.47 14.69 -9.73
C GLY A 348 -5.83 16.18 -9.92
N MET A 349 -6.45 16.78 -8.90
CA MET A 349 -6.80 18.21 -8.91
C MET A 349 -5.55 19.10 -8.96
N LEU A 350 -4.53 18.81 -8.14
CA LEU A 350 -3.29 19.59 -8.11
C LEU A 350 -2.51 19.50 -9.41
N PHE A 351 -2.45 18.31 -10.00
CA PHE A 351 -1.76 18.10 -11.26
C PHE A 351 -2.50 18.80 -12.41
N ALA A 352 -3.83 18.74 -12.44
CA ALA A 352 -4.64 19.43 -13.43
C ALA A 352 -4.47 20.96 -13.34
N ALA A 353 -4.35 21.52 -12.14
CA ALA A 353 -4.16 22.95 -11.92
C ALA A 353 -2.79 23.47 -12.37
N SER A 354 -1.73 22.64 -12.28
CA SER A 354 -0.36 23.07 -12.58
C SER A 354 0.20 22.53 -13.90
N HIS A 355 -0.43 21.49 -14.45
CA HIS A 355 0.07 20.70 -15.61
C HIS A 355 1.51 20.18 -15.44
N ASN A 356 1.99 20.13 -14.20
CA ASN A 356 3.31 19.64 -13.83
C ASN A 356 3.29 19.01 -12.42
N PHE A 357 4.43 18.46 -11.99
CA PHE A 357 4.52 17.76 -10.70
C PHE A 357 4.77 18.70 -9.49
N ILE A 358 4.95 20.02 -9.70
CA ILE A 358 5.35 20.96 -8.65
C ILE A 358 4.33 20.99 -7.49
N LEU A 359 3.04 21.15 -7.79
CA LEU A 359 2.01 21.20 -6.74
C LEU A 359 1.85 19.86 -6.03
N VAL A 360 1.95 18.73 -6.75
CA VAL A 360 1.87 17.39 -6.16
C VAL A 360 3.07 17.13 -5.26
N GLY A 361 4.29 17.45 -5.72
CA GLY A 361 5.50 17.31 -4.93
C GLY A 361 5.52 18.20 -3.69
N SER A 362 5.11 19.46 -3.82
CA SER A 362 4.99 20.40 -2.70
C SER A 362 3.93 19.95 -1.68
N PHE A 363 2.78 19.47 -2.13
CA PHE A 363 1.73 18.90 -1.28
C PHE A 363 2.23 17.68 -0.52
N THR A 364 2.94 16.76 -1.19
CA THR A 364 3.55 15.60 -0.56
C THR A 364 4.56 16.01 0.50
N ALA A 365 5.44 16.96 0.20
CA ALA A 365 6.42 17.48 1.14
C ALA A 365 5.76 18.12 2.37
N LEU A 366 4.71 18.90 2.17
CA LEU A 366 3.95 19.55 3.24
C LEU A 366 3.30 18.51 4.15
N LEU A 367 2.70 17.45 3.60
CA LEU A 367 2.13 16.36 4.38
C LEU A 367 3.20 15.56 5.14
N TYR A 368 4.39 15.36 4.57
CA TYR A 368 5.49 14.71 5.26
C TYR A 368 5.98 15.53 6.46
N ILE A 369 6.11 16.83 6.30
CA ILE A 369 6.46 17.74 7.41
C ILE A 369 5.34 17.77 8.45
N GLY A 370 4.07 17.81 8.03
CA GLY A 370 2.93 17.67 8.94
C GLY A 370 2.95 16.36 9.73
N ALA A 371 3.21 15.24 9.07
CA ALA A 371 3.36 13.94 9.72
C ALA A 371 4.52 13.92 10.73
N LEU A 372 5.65 14.55 10.40
CA LEU A 372 6.80 14.69 11.30
C LEU A 372 6.40 15.40 12.60
N PHE A 373 5.70 16.54 12.51
CA PHE A 373 5.23 17.27 13.70
C PHE A 373 4.24 16.42 14.53
N LEU A 374 3.33 15.69 13.89
CA LEU A 374 2.38 14.82 14.56
C LEU A 374 3.08 13.65 15.28
N PHE A 375 4.09 13.03 14.65
CA PHE A 375 4.89 11.98 15.29
C PHE A 375 5.68 12.49 16.49
N ARG A 376 6.30 13.68 16.37
CA ARG A 376 7.00 14.31 17.50
C ARG A 376 6.07 14.65 18.67
N LYS A 377 4.87 15.17 18.35
CA LYS A 377 3.86 15.45 19.39
C LYS A 377 3.40 14.16 20.08
N SER A 378 3.20 13.07 19.33
CA SER A 378 2.88 11.77 19.92
C SER A 378 3.99 11.24 20.84
N GLU A 379 5.25 11.51 20.54
CA GLU A 379 6.38 11.08 21.36
C GLU A 379 6.45 11.85 22.68
N LYS A 380 6.28 13.17 22.63
CA LYS A 380 6.20 14.01 23.86
C LYS A 380 5.10 13.55 24.81
N LEU A 381 3.91 13.25 24.29
CA LEU A 381 2.81 12.68 25.11
C LEU A 381 3.18 11.34 25.77
N SER A 382 4.14 10.60 25.18
CA SER A 382 4.69 9.38 25.77
C SER A 382 5.59 9.67 26.96
N GLU A 383 6.51 10.62 26.80
CA GLU A 383 7.47 11.00 27.82
C GLU A 383 6.76 11.63 29.04
N ASP A 384 5.77 12.50 28.80
CA ASP A 384 4.99 13.14 29.85
C ASP A 384 4.17 12.12 30.67
N SER A 385 3.67 11.05 30.03
CA SER A 385 2.92 9.99 30.72
C SER A 385 3.82 9.09 31.57
N GLU A 386 5.08 8.90 31.20
CA GLU A 386 6.07 8.10 31.95
C GLU A 386 6.64 8.90 33.13
N THR A 387 6.84 10.20 32.98
CA THR A 387 7.34 11.10 34.04
C THR A 387 6.27 11.48 35.05
N GLY A 388 4.99 11.58 34.64
CA GLY A 388 3.85 11.86 35.54
C GLY A 388 3.42 10.69 36.45
N ILE A 389 3.91 9.47 36.20
CA ILE A 389 3.71 8.30 37.07
C ILE A 389 4.79 8.24 38.17
N ALA A 390 5.90 8.99 38.02
CA ALA A 390 7.01 9.01 38.95
C ALA A 390 6.91 10.15 40.00
N SER A 391 5.86 10.98 39.96
CA SER A 391 5.53 12.02 40.95
C SER A 391 4.23 11.67 41.69
#